data_46eb251815483e0f138eb2289db236ec
#
_entry.id   46eb251815483e0f138eb2289db236ec
#
_cell.length_a   1.000
_cell.length_b   1.000
_cell.length_c   1.000
_cell.angle_alpha   90.00
_cell.angle_beta   90.00
_cell.angle_gamma   90.00
#
_symmetry.space_group_name_H-M   'P 1'
#
loop_
_entity.id
_entity.type
_entity.pdbx_description
1 polymer ?
#
loop_
_entity_poly.entity_id
_entity_poly.type
_entity_poly.pdbx_seq_one_letter_code
_entity_poly.pdbx_strand_id
1 'polypeptide(L)'
;MQIIRKLETIFKWISLCLLIAILSIGISVNPSYAVEIEYYQKILDRGYLNVGIPPYDTPPYYYYDNETKQMEGIDIDIVRQFANNIGVEAVFDKDSETYNGLLKRTGAGEFDLTIGKLSTFYKRMEDAHPHEYMTFRHALLANRRVISKIQGQIPNEKLTPVLTSSKIKIGFIEDSSYGEFANQLFPNATKLGLKDWESCKKALIDKKVDAIYRDATEVKKIVYEEPNLSLDFVPILFDDKLDHISMYVSSKVNPDLSPMLDFYITKELGIKSDKQIMEEYECFFNSESLQNCN
;
A
#
# COMPACT_ATOMS: atom_id res chain seq x y z
N MET A 1 -78.32 -23.14 17.14
CA MET A 1 -78.05 -21.75 16.70
C MET A 1 -76.94 -21.06 17.49
N GLN A 2 -76.73 -21.30 18.79
CA GLN A 2 -75.65 -20.69 19.58
C GLN A 2 -74.25 -21.26 19.30
N ILE A 3 -74.09 -22.52 18.93
CA ILE A 3 -72.83 -23.18 18.67
C ILE A 3 -72.16 -22.64 17.34
N ILE A 4 -72.99 -22.39 16.33
CA ILE A 4 -72.52 -21.90 15.03
C ILE A 4 -71.95 -20.47 15.17
N ARG A 5 -72.59 -19.60 15.94
CA ARG A 5 -72.10 -18.24 16.22
C ARG A 5 -70.78 -18.23 17.02
N LYS A 6 -70.58 -19.19 17.93
CA LYS A 6 -69.31 -19.32 18.64
C LYS A 6 -68.15 -19.76 17.72
N LEU A 7 -68.39 -20.66 16.77
CA LEU A 7 -67.39 -21.12 15.78
C LEU A 7 -67.06 -19.99 14.84
N GLU A 8 -67.93 -19.20 14.35
CA GLU A 8 -67.69 -18.03 13.51
C GLU A 8 -66.79 -16.96 14.22
N THR A 9 -67.02 -16.75 15.50
CA THR A 9 -66.22 -15.80 16.31
C THR A 9 -64.83 -16.30 16.53
N ILE A 10 -64.63 -17.58 16.82
CA ILE A 10 -63.34 -18.20 16.98
C ILE A 10 -62.54 -18.16 15.65
N PHE A 11 -63.20 -18.42 14.52
CA PHE A 11 -62.56 -18.36 13.20
C PHE A 11 -62.12 -16.94 12.83
N LYS A 12 -62.90 -15.91 13.18
CA LYS A 12 -62.52 -14.50 13.01
C LYS A 12 -61.29 -14.10 13.85
N TRP A 13 -61.21 -14.58 15.11
CA TRP A 13 -60.05 -14.30 15.97
C TRP A 13 -58.81 -15.01 15.52
N ILE A 14 -58.89 -16.25 15.04
CA ILE A 14 -57.76 -16.99 14.47
C ILE A 14 -57.26 -16.32 13.18
N SER A 15 -58.17 -15.89 12.31
CA SER A 15 -57.82 -15.16 11.07
C SER A 15 -57.12 -13.82 11.37
N LEU A 16 -57.60 -13.08 12.39
CA LEU A 16 -57.03 -11.81 12.83
C LEU A 16 -55.61 -12.00 13.43
N CYS A 17 -55.41 -13.05 14.24
CA CYS A 17 -54.12 -13.39 14.81
C CYS A 17 -53.12 -13.84 13.73
N LEU A 18 -53.54 -14.56 12.70
CA LEU A 18 -52.71 -14.94 11.54
C LEU A 18 -52.33 -13.71 10.71
N LEU A 19 -53.24 -12.76 10.51
CA LEU A 19 -52.93 -11.51 9.81
C LEU A 19 -51.93 -10.65 10.57
N ILE A 20 -52.02 -10.57 11.90
CA ILE A 20 -51.06 -9.85 12.76
C ILE A 20 -49.72 -10.54 12.79
N ALA A 21 -49.64 -11.89 12.77
CA ALA A 21 -48.42 -12.66 12.70
C ALA A 21 -47.68 -12.49 11.33
N ILE A 22 -48.43 -12.33 10.24
CA ILE A 22 -47.85 -12.06 8.90
C ILE A 22 -47.34 -10.62 8.80
N LEU A 23 -48.02 -9.65 9.45
CA LEU A 23 -47.54 -8.26 9.50
C LEU A 23 -46.33 -8.06 10.43
N SER A 24 -46.10 -8.97 11.39
CA SER A 24 -44.92 -8.92 12.26
C SER A 24 -43.65 -9.63 11.68
N ILE A 25 -43.78 -10.29 10.54
CA ILE A 25 -42.62 -10.63 9.71
C ILE A 25 -42.22 -9.33 8.97
N GLY A 26 -41.88 -8.30 9.75
CA GLY A 26 -41.24 -7.12 9.25
C GLY A 26 -39.97 -7.58 8.55
N ILE A 27 -39.77 -7.21 7.30
CA ILE A 27 -38.55 -7.27 6.59
C ILE A 27 -37.54 -6.57 7.50
N SER A 28 -36.77 -7.33 8.27
CA SER A 28 -35.56 -6.83 8.93
C SER A 28 -34.61 -6.45 7.81
N VAL A 29 -34.76 -5.27 7.27
CA VAL A 29 -33.72 -4.65 6.44
C VAL A 29 -32.51 -4.58 7.37
N ASN A 30 -31.55 -5.41 7.08
CA ASN A 30 -30.33 -5.48 7.88
C ASN A 30 -29.68 -4.08 7.79
N PRO A 31 -29.60 -3.31 8.88
CA PRO A 31 -29.09 -1.93 8.81
C PRO A 31 -27.66 -1.86 8.24
N SER A 32 -26.90 -2.96 8.30
CA SER A 32 -25.61 -3.10 7.66
C SER A 32 -25.66 -2.85 6.15
N TYR A 33 -26.62 -3.46 5.44
CA TYR A 33 -26.73 -3.27 3.97
C TYR A 33 -27.11 -1.83 3.59
N ALA A 34 -27.93 -1.17 4.40
CA ALA A 34 -28.31 0.22 4.15
C ALA A 34 -27.13 1.19 4.36
N VAL A 35 -26.22 0.89 5.29
CA VAL A 35 -25.03 1.71 5.55
C VAL A 35 -23.98 1.52 4.43
N GLU A 36 -23.78 0.30 3.96
CA GLU A 36 -22.82 -0.02 2.88
C GLU A 36 -23.17 0.72 1.58
N ILE A 37 -24.42 0.65 1.13
CA ILE A 37 -24.88 1.35 -0.08
C ILE A 37 -24.71 2.88 0.07
N GLU A 38 -24.85 3.43 1.28
CA GLU A 38 -24.77 4.86 1.52
C GLU A 38 -23.38 5.46 1.21
N TYR A 39 -22.28 4.76 1.50
CA TYR A 39 -20.93 5.31 1.28
C TYR A 39 -20.52 5.30 -0.19
N TYR A 40 -20.75 4.20 -0.91
CA TYR A 40 -20.50 4.16 -2.33
C TYR A 40 -21.36 5.19 -3.09
N GLN A 41 -22.63 5.32 -2.72
CA GLN A 41 -23.50 6.32 -3.30
C GLN A 41 -23.00 7.76 -3.04
N LYS A 42 -22.42 8.04 -1.88
CA LYS A 42 -21.78 9.35 -1.60
C LYS A 42 -20.60 9.64 -2.53
N ILE A 43 -19.81 8.63 -2.90
CA ILE A 43 -18.74 8.80 -3.89
C ILE A 43 -19.32 9.16 -5.25
N LEU A 44 -20.37 8.45 -5.69
CA LEU A 44 -21.04 8.72 -6.96
C LEU A 44 -21.71 10.11 -6.98
N ASP A 45 -22.43 10.47 -5.93
CA ASP A 45 -23.14 11.75 -5.80
C ASP A 45 -22.17 12.94 -5.76
N ARG A 46 -21.00 12.76 -5.16
CA ARG A 46 -19.92 13.72 -5.11
C ARG A 46 -19.15 13.85 -6.41
N GLY A 47 -19.15 12.79 -7.24
CA GLY A 47 -18.52 12.73 -8.56
C GLY A 47 -17.00 12.52 -8.53
N TYR A 48 -16.40 12.27 -7.38
CA TYR A 48 -14.96 12.00 -7.28
C TYR A 48 -14.61 11.02 -6.15
N LEU A 49 -13.49 10.31 -6.37
CA LEU A 49 -12.82 9.46 -5.38
C LEU A 49 -11.72 10.28 -4.68
N ASN A 50 -11.81 10.42 -3.35
CA ASN A 50 -10.82 11.13 -2.55
C ASN A 50 -9.66 10.18 -2.19
N VAL A 51 -8.45 10.47 -2.70
CA VAL A 51 -7.30 9.57 -2.65
C VAL A 51 -6.17 10.17 -1.85
N GLY A 52 -5.79 9.51 -0.77
CA GLY A 52 -4.62 9.87 0.02
C GLY A 52 -3.32 9.38 -0.62
N ILE A 53 -2.30 10.25 -0.69
CA ILE A 53 -0.97 9.96 -1.22
C ILE A 53 0.08 10.27 -0.15
N PRO A 54 1.19 9.50 -0.04
CA PRO A 54 2.28 9.80 0.90
C PRO A 54 2.94 11.16 0.61
N PRO A 55 3.58 11.78 1.62
CA PRO A 55 4.08 13.16 1.54
C PRO A 55 5.27 13.37 0.60
N TYR A 56 6.03 12.30 0.30
CA TYR A 56 7.26 12.38 -0.48
C TYR A 56 7.02 11.93 -1.92
N ASP A 57 7.56 12.65 -2.90
CA ASP A 57 7.56 12.19 -4.29
C ASP A 57 8.45 10.95 -4.43
N THR A 58 7.96 9.97 -5.16
CA THR A 58 8.66 8.70 -5.41
C THR A 58 8.46 8.28 -6.88
N PRO A 59 9.10 8.99 -7.84
CA PRO A 59 8.98 8.62 -9.25
C PRO A 59 9.65 7.25 -9.50
N PRO A 60 9.10 6.43 -10.42
CA PRO A 60 7.96 6.67 -11.32
C PRO A 60 6.57 6.39 -10.72
N TYR A 61 6.45 6.11 -9.41
CA TYR A 61 5.20 5.63 -8.81
C TYR A 61 4.18 6.74 -8.57
N TYR A 62 4.60 7.81 -7.91
CA TYR A 62 3.77 9.00 -7.66
C TYR A 62 4.67 10.21 -7.40
N TYR A 63 4.39 11.30 -8.06
CA TYR A 63 5.11 12.56 -7.92
C TYR A 63 4.26 13.72 -8.44
N TYR A 64 4.58 14.94 -7.99
CA TYR A 64 3.97 16.14 -8.52
C TYR A 64 4.78 16.66 -9.69
N ASP A 65 4.16 16.72 -10.87
CA ASP A 65 4.79 17.30 -12.05
C ASP A 65 4.61 18.83 -12.05
N ASN A 66 5.72 19.54 -12.04
CA ASN A 66 5.74 21.01 -12.03
C ASN A 66 5.34 21.63 -13.38
N GLU A 67 5.40 20.90 -14.48
CA GLU A 67 5.02 21.36 -15.82
C GLU A 67 3.50 21.23 -16.00
N THR A 68 2.95 20.05 -15.79
CA THR A 68 1.51 19.77 -15.91
C THR A 68 0.68 20.27 -14.73
N LYS A 69 1.33 20.57 -13.57
CA LYS A 69 0.68 20.94 -12.30
C LYS A 69 -0.25 19.86 -11.77
N GLN A 70 0.06 18.61 -12.04
CA GLN A 70 -0.74 17.44 -11.64
C GLN A 70 0.10 16.39 -10.92
N MET A 71 -0.56 15.50 -10.21
CA MET A 71 0.04 14.26 -9.73
C MET A 71 0.18 13.29 -10.91
N GLU A 72 1.35 12.68 -11.05
CA GLU A 72 1.68 11.76 -12.13
C GLU A 72 2.33 10.48 -11.57
N GLY A 73 2.35 9.42 -12.39
CA GLY A 73 3.04 8.18 -12.11
C GLY A 73 2.14 6.96 -12.08
N ILE A 74 2.75 5.78 -11.94
CA ILE A 74 2.10 4.45 -12.03
C ILE A 74 0.91 4.35 -11.08
N ASP A 75 1.09 4.71 -9.82
CA ASP A 75 0.07 4.61 -8.79
C ASP A 75 -1.10 5.58 -9.07
N ILE A 76 -0.78 6.74 -9.62
CA ILE A 76 -1.77 7.77 -10.01
C ILE A 76 -2.64 7.26 -11.15
N ASP A 77 -2.02 6.65 -12.18
CA ASP A 77 -2.73 6.13 -13.35
C ASP A 77 -3.60 4.91 -13.00
N ILE A 78 -3.12 4.03 -12.11
CA ILE A 78 -3.90 2.91 -11.58
C ILE A 78 -5.20 3.42 -10.96
N VAL A 79 -5.12 4.44 -10.10
CA VAL A 79 -6.31 4.96 -9.42
C VAL A 79 -7.20 5.77 -10.36
N ARG A 80 -6.64 6.55 -11.30
CA ARG A 80 -7.42 7.23 -12.33
C ARG A 80 -8.24 6.23 -13.16
N GLN A 81 -7.62 5.12 -13.57
CA GLN A 81 -8.32 4.08 -14.31
C GLN A 81 -9.43 3.43 -13.46
N PHE A 82 -9.15 3.10 -12.21
CA PHE A 82 -10.16 2.57 -11.29
C PHE A 82 -11.33 3.55 -11.11
N ALA A 83 -11.05 4.82 -10.84
CA ALA A 83 -12.07 5.86 -10.69
C ALA A 83 -12.95 6.01 -11.94
N ASN A 84 -12.33 6.01 -13.13
CA ASN A 84 -13.06 6.04 -14.41
C ASN A 84 -13.96 4.81 -14.58
N ASN A 85 -13.53 3.62 -14.17
CA ASN A 85 -14.32 2.38 -14.25
C ASN A 85 -15.58 2.43 -13.36
N ILE A 86 -15.52 3.16 -12.25
CA ILE A 86 -16.68 3.38 -11.37
C ILE A 86 -17.45 4.68 -11.68
N GLY A 87 -17.05 5.41 -12.72
CA GLY A 87 -17.78 6.59 -13.24
C GLY A 87 -17.52 7.88 -12.48
N VAL A 88 -16.37 8.05 -11.83
CA VAL A 88 -15.98 9.26 -11.08
C VAL A 88 -14.56 9.70 -11.41
N GLU A 89 -14.18 10.91 -10.99
CA GLU A 89 -12.80 11.39 -11.09
C GLU A 89 -11.97 11.01 -9.85
N ALA A 90 -10.63 10.91 -9.99
CA ALA A 90 -9.72 10.76 -8.86
C ALA A 90 -9.17 12.13 -8.43
N VAL A 91 -9.31 12.46 -7.14
CA VAL A 91 -8.75 13.67 -6.52
C VAL A 91 -7.71 13.26 -5.50
N PHE A 92 -6.48 13.74 -5.65
CA PHE A 92 -5.34 13.32 -4.84
C PHE A 92 -5.00 14.37 -3.78
N ASP A 93 -4.83 13.90 -2.53
CA ASP A 93 -4.46 14.69 -1.36
C ASP A 93 -3.13 14.16 -0.78
N LYS A 94 -2.17 15.06 -0.59
CA LYS A 94 -0.79 14.77 -0.14
C LYS A 94 -0.48 15.38 1.24
N ASP A 95 -1.48 15.81 1.98
CA ASP A 95 -1.33 16.58 3.24
C ASP A 95 -0.99 15.72 4.49
N SER A 96 -0.58 14.47 4.32
CA SER A 96 -0.16 13.64 5.45
C SER A 96 1.32 13.81 5.74
N GLU A 97 1.71 13.89 7.03
CA GLU A 97 3.12 14.08 7.42
C GLU A 97 3.95 12.79 7.34
N THR A 98 3.31 11.63 7.54
CA THR A 98 3.98 10.32 7.57
C THR A 98 3.15 9.23 6.90
N TYR A 99 3.80 8.13 6.50
CA TYR A 99 3.11 6.94 5.95
C TYR A 99 2.07 6.36 6.91
N ASN A 100 2.39 6.27 8.20
CA ASN A 100 1.47 5.71 9.19
C ASN A 100 0.35 6.69 9.54
N GLY A 101 0.61 8.00 9.53
CA GLY A 101 -0.40 9.05 9.66
C GLY A 101 -1.44 9.00 8.55
N LEU A 102 -0.97 8.81 7.32
CA LEU A 102 -1.83 8.65 6.14
C LEU A 102 -2.81 7.48 6.31
N LEU A 103 -2.33 6.31 6.75
CA LEU A 103 -3.19 5.14 6.94
C LEU A 103 -4.20 5.29 8.08
N LYS A 104 -3.84 5.98 9.17
CA LYS A 104 -4.80 6.32 10.23
C LYS A 104 -5.94 7.20 9.72
N ARG A 105 -5.63 8.20 8.89
CA ARG A 105 -6.61 9.06 8.24
C ARG A 105 -7.51 8.25 7.28
N THR A 106 -6.93 7.30 6.56
CA THR A 106 -7.71 6.35 5.72
C THR A 106 -8.68 5.53 6.59
N GLY A 107 -8.20 4.94 7.68
CA GLY A 107 -9.02 4.18 8.62
C GLY A 107 -10.14 5.01 9.27
N ALA A 108 -9.91 6.30 9.46
CA ALA A 108 -10.91 7.25 9.94
C ALA A 108 -11.94 7.67 8.86
N GLY A 109 -11.70 7.31 7.58
CA GLY A 109 -12.59 7.65 6.47
C GLY A 109 -12.40 9.05 5.90
N GLU A 110 -11.25 9.68 6.16
CA GLU A 110 -10.89 10.97 5.54
C GLU A 110 -10.57 10.79 4.05
N PHE A 111 -10.05 9.61 3.67
CA PHE A 111 -9.84 9.18 2.30
C PHE A 111 -10.71 7.97 1.98
N ASP A 112 -11.19 7.88 0.76
CA ASP A 112 -11.89 6.69 0.26
C ASP A 112 -10.90 5.56 -0.02
N LEU A 113 -9.75 5.94 -0.56
CA LEU A 113 -8.65 5.07 -0.98
C LEU A 113 -7.32 5.75 -0.66
N THR A 114 -6.32 4.95 -0.36
CA THR A 114 -4.92 5.42 -0.21
C THR A 114 -4.01 4.52 -1.01
N ILE A 115 -3.09 5.11 -1.78
CA ILE A 115 -2.09 4.44 -2.61
C ILE A 115 -0.74 5.17 -2.48
N GLY A 116 0.37 4.53 -2.83
CA GLY A 116 1.71 5.14 -2.83
C GLY A 116 2.78 4.22 -2.27
N LYS A 117 3.01 3.07 -2.90
CA LYS A 117 4.02 2.07 -2.48
C LYS A 117 3.91 1.68 -1.00
N LEU A 118 2.69 1.49 -0.51
CA LEU A 118 2.44 1.20 0.90
C LEU A 118 2.56 -0.30 1.17
N SER A 119 3.59 -0.70 1.90
CA SER A 119 3.81 -2.09 2.30
C SER A 119 2.68 -2.63 3.17
N THR A 120 2.39 -3.91 3.01
CA THR A 120 1.38 -4.63 3.79
C THR A 120 2.00 -5.29 5.02
N PHE A 121 1.53 -4.95 6.21
CA PHE A 121 1.87 -5.65 7.45
C PHE A 121 0.79 -5.46 8.51
N TYR A 122 0.73 -6.39 9.48
CA TYR A 122 -0.39 -6.52 10.43
C TYR A 122 -0.81 -5.22 11.11
N LYS A 123 0.15 -4.40 11.58
CA LYS A 123 -0.16 -3.16 12.28
C LYS A 123 -0.94 -2.15 11.41
N ARG A 124 -0.69 -2.12 10.10
CA ARG A 124 -1.43 -1.28 9.16
C ARG A 124 -2.85 -1.77 8.89
N MET A 125 -3.05 -3.10 8.98
CA MET A 125 -4.37 -3.71 8.83
C MET A 125 -5.33 -3.37 9.99
N GLU A 126 -4.82 -2.87 11.12
CA GLU A 126 -5.66 -2.36 12.22
C GLU A 126 -6.37 -1.06 11.81
N ASP A 127 -5.76 -0.26 10.95
CA ASP A 127 -6.30 1.02 10.50
C ASP A 127 -7.15 0.85 9.23
N ALA A 128 -6.66 0.13 8.21
CA ALA A 128 -7.30 0.03 6.90
C ALA A 128 -7.07 -1.34 6.24
N HIS A 129 -7.96 -1.74 5.33
CA HIS A 129 -7.90 -3.01 4.62
C HIS A 129 -6.99 -2.92 3.39
N PRO A 130 -5.96 -3.81 3.26
CA PRO A 130 -5.02 -3.79 2.14
C PRO A 130 -5.56 -4.56 0.92
N HIS A 131 -5.27 -4.04 -0.28
CA HIS A 131 -5.50 -4.66 -1.59
C HIS A 131 -4.19 -4.67 -2.36
N GLU A 132 -3.53 -5.83 -2.43
CA GLU A 132 -2.21 -5.99 -3.03
C GLU A 132 -2.25 -5.80 -4.54
N TYR A 133 -1.35 -4.95 -5.08
CA TYR A 133 -1.24 -4.67 -6.51
C TYR A 133 0.20 -4.73 -7.06
N MET A 134 1.21 -4.75 -6.18
CA MET A 134 2.62 -4.88 -6.55
C MET A 134 3.40 -5.70 -5.53
N THR A 135 4.55 -6.26 -5.96
CA THR A 135 5.53 -6.89 -5.07
C THR A 135 6.92 -6.38 -5.36
N PHE A 136 7.69 -6.10 -4.31
CA PHE A 136 9.09 -5.70 -4.43
C PHE A 136 9.99 -6.61 -3.62
N ARG A 137 11.16 -6.95 -4.16
CA ARG A 137 12.20 -7.58 -3.37
C ARG A 137 12.78 -6.57 -2.38
N HIS A 138 13.09 -7.04 -1.19
CA HIS A 138 13.90 -6.26 -0.25
C HIS A 138 15.32 -6.10 -0.77
N ALA A 139 15.96 -4.97 -0.47
CA ALA A 139 17.34 -4.73 -0.87
C ALA A 139 18.11 -3.84 0.12
N LEU A 140 19.42 -4.03 0.13
CA LEU A 140 20.38 -3.12 0.77
C LEU A 140 21.25 -2.45 -0.30
N LEU A 141 21.50 -1.15 -0.18
CA LEU A 141 22.69 -0.55 -0.77
C LEU A 141 23.77 -0.55 0.32
N ALA A 142 24.83 -1.32 0.13
CA ALA A 142 25.80 -1.60 1.17
C ALA A 142 27.21 -1.20 0.77
N ASN A 143 28.03 -0.79 1.75
CA ASN A 143 29.43 -0.46 1.56
C ASN A 143 30.22 -1.71 1.12
N ARG A 144 30.88 -1.66 -0.05
CA ARG A 144 31.62 -2.78 -0.63
C ARG A 144 32.71 -3.32 0.30
N ARG A 145 33.40 -2.46 1.04
CA ARG A 145 34.46 -2.88 1.96
C ARG A 145 33.90 -3.69 3.12
N VAL A 146 32.73 -3.28 3.67
CA VAL A 146 32.05 -4.02 4.73
C VAL A 146 31.60 -5.38 4.21
N ILE A 147 31.00 -5.42 3.03
CA ILE A 147 30.56 -6.66 2.40
C ILE A 147 31.73 -7.61 2.09
N SER A 148 32.80 -7.10 1.51
CA SER A 148 34.00 -7.89 1.22
C SER A 148 34.62 -8.48 2.48
N LYS A 149 34.63 -7.73 3.60
CA LYS A 149 35.12 -8.24 4.89
C LYS A 149 34.24 -9.38 5.41
N ILE A 150 32.92 -9.26 5.31
CA ILE A 150 31.96 -10.32 5.72
C ILE A 150 32.16 -11.55 4.83
N GLN A 151 32.19 -11.40 3.52
CA GLN A 151 32.39 -12.50 2.58
C GLN A 151 33.73 -13.21 2.77
N GLY A 152 34.80 -12.47 3.08
CA GLY A 152 36.12 -13.06 3.36
C GLY A 152 36.13 -13.96 4.61
N GLN A 153 35.16 -13.78 5.53
CA GLN A 153 34.99 -14.65 6.69
C GLN A 153 34.14 -15.90 6.41
N ILE A 154 33.39 -15.90 5.29
CA ILE A 154 32.43 -16.96 4.94
C ILE A 154 32.50 -17.35 3.44
N PRO A 155 33.68 -17.75 2.93
CA PRO A 155 33.92 -17.86 1.48
C PRO A 155 32.96 -18.82 0.75
N ASN A 156 32.32 -19.74 1.44
CA ASN A 156 31.45 -20.79 0.88
C ASN A 156 29.96 -20.60 1.24
N GLU A 157 29.59 -19.52 1.92
CA GLU A 157 28.20 -19.28 2.34
C GLU A 157 27.49 -18.25 1.45
N LYS A 158 26.16 -18.34 1.38
CA LYS A 158 25.35 -17.31 0.73
C LYS A 158 25.39 -16.02 1.56
N LEU A 159 25.61 -14.89 0.90
CA LEU A 159 25.77 -13.59 1.54
C LEU A 159 24.51 -13.15 2.31
N THR A 160 23.33 -13.31 1.72
CA THR A 160 22.06 -12.80 2.31
C THR A 160 21.73 -13.39 3.69
N PRO A 161 21.81 -14.71 3.95
CA PRO A 161 21.60 -15.27 5.28
C PRO A 161 22.60 -14.75 6.32
N VAL A 162 23.84 -14.50 5.89
CA VAL A 162 24.89 -14.01 6.80
C VAL A 162 24.67 -12.54 7.14
N LEU A 163 24.25 -11.72 6.16
CA LEU A 163 23.90 -10.31 6.42
C LEU A 163 22.78 -10.17 7.43
N THR A 164 21.76 -11.04 7.38
CA THR A 164 20.64 -11.00 8.34
C THR A 164 21.10 -11.25 9.79
N SER A 165 22.18 -12.00 9.99
CA SER A 165 22.74 -12.28 11.33
C SER A 165 23.91 -11.36 11.71
N SER A 166 24.37 -10.48 10.80
CA SER A 166 25.57 -9.64 11.01
C SER A 166 25.27 -8.43 11.89
N LYS A 167 26.34 -7.97 12.59
CA LYS A 167 26.31 -6.74 13.39
C LYS A 167 26.71 -5.53 12.53
N ILE A 168 25.92 -5.23 11.51
CA ILE A 168 26.10 -4.05 10.65
C ILE A 168 25.21 -2.89 11.13
N LYS A 169 25.53 -1.67 10.69
CA LYS A 169 24.69 -0.49 10.91
C LYS A 169 23.82 -0.28 9.69
N ILE A 170 22.49 -0.27 9.87
CA ILE A 170 21.51 -0.13 8.80
C ILE A 170 20.71 1.14 8.99
N GLY A 171 20.69 2.00 7.94
CA GLY A 171 19.81 3.16 7.85
C GLY A 171 18.54 2.85 7.07
N PHE A 172 17.41 3.46 7.47
CA PHE A 172 16.12 3.38 6.79
C PHE A 172 15.29 4.63 7.09
N ILE A 173 14.21 4.86 6.36
CA ILE A 173 13.32 5.98 6.62
C ILE A 173 12.54 5.70 7.91
N GLU A 174 12.62 6.62 8.88
CA GLU A 174 11.87 6.53 10.14
C GLU A 174 10.35 6.51 9.86
N ASP A 175 9.59 5.81 10.70
CA ASP A 175 8.14 5.61 10.54
C ASP A 175 7.69 4.98 9.22
N SER A 176 8.63 4.33 8.48
CA SER A 176 8.32 3.49 7.34
C SER A 176 8.20 2.01 7.73
N SER A 177 7.60 1.19 6.83
CA SER A 177 7.58 -0.27 6.96
C SER A 177 8.97 -0.89 7.06
N TYR A 178 9.98 -0.25 6.43
CA TYR A 178 11.36 -0.76 6.44
C TYR A 178 12.02 -0.72 7.82
N GLY A 179 11.54 0.12 8.73
CA GLY A 179 11.90 0.05 10.15
C GLY A 179 11.43 -1.24 10.82
N GLU A 180 10.17 -1.62 10.58
CA GLU A 180 9.60 -2.87 11.10
C GLU A 180 10.27 -4.10 10.46
N PHE A 181 10.47 -4.10 9.16
CA PHE A 181 11.17 -5.17 8.46
C PHE A 181 12.64 -5.29 8.90
N ALA A 182 13.33 -4.17 9.17
CA ALA A 182 14.69 -4.20 9.68
C ALA A 182 14.77 -4.85 11.06
N ASN A 183 13.77 -4.67 11.92
CA ASN A 183 13.70 -5.34 13.22
C ASN A 183 13.57 -6.85 13.09
N GLN A 184 12.82 -7.32 12.10
CA GLN A 184 12.58 -8.75 11.86
C GLN A 184 13.76 -9.40 11.12
N LEU A 185 14.24 -8.78 10.02
CA LEU A 185 15.23 -9.37 9.14
C LEU A 185 16.67 -9.21 9.64
N PHE A 186 16.96 -8.16 10.41
CA PHE A 186 18.31 -7.85 10.88
C PHE A 186 18.34 -7.69 12.40
N PRO A 187 18.03 -8.75 13.19
CA PRO A 187 17.89 -8.65 14.64
C PRO A 187 19.16 -8.16 15.34
N ASN A 188 20.34 -8.48 14.80
CA ASN A 188 21.64 -8.13 15.38
C ASN A 188 22.21 -6.79 14.87
N ALA A 189 21.59 -6.17 13.86
CA ALA A 189 22.07 -4.91 13.30
C ALA A 189 21.76 -3.73 14.24
N THR A 190 22.66 -2.74 14.23
CA THR A 190 22.35 -1.41 14.79
C THR A 190 21.51 -0.64 13.78
N LYS A 191 20.35 -0.15 14.20
CA LYS A 191 19.33 0.46 13.33
C LYS A 191 19.30 1.96 13.53
N LEU A 192 19.28 2.72 12.43
CA LEU A 192 19.20 4.18 12.41
C LEU A 192 18.02 4.63 11.55
N GLY A 193 16.96 5.12 12.18
CA GLY A 193 15.87 5.82 11.53
C GLY A 193 16.32 7.19 11.05
N LEU A 194 15.98 7.58 9.82
CA LEU A 194 16.35 8.82 9.18
C LEU A 194 15.11 9.45 8.55
N LYS A 195 15.11 10.77 8.41
CA LYS A 195 13.93 11.55 8.02
C LYS A 195 13.37 11.15 6.64
N ASP A 196 14.23 10.96 5.66
CA ASP A 196 13.90 10.71 4.26
C ASP A 196 14.98 9.89 3.55
N TRP A 197 14.73 9.52 2.27
CA TRP A 197 15.64 8.68 1.51
C TRP A 197 16.97 9.38 1.20
N GLU A 198 16.97 10.68 0.96
CA GLU A 198 18.20 11.47 0.74
C GLU A 198 19.07 11.50 2.00
N SER A 199 18.46 11.60 3.18
CA SER A 199 19.16 11.50 4.47
C SER A 199 19.78 10.10 4.65
N CYS A 200 19.11 9.04 4.21
CA CYS A 200 19.65 7.68 4.20
C CYS A 200 20.87 7.58 3.29
N LYS A 201 20.78 8.06 2.05
CA LYS A 201 21.88 8.11 1.09
C LYS A 201 23.07 8.88 1.65
N LYS A 202 22.82 10.05 2.20
CA LYS A 202 23.87 10.86 2.83
C LYS A 202 24.52 10.15 4.01
N ALA A 203 23.77 9.47 4.87
CA ALA A 203 24.32 8.72 5.99
C ALA A 203 25.21 7.56 5.56
N LEU A 204 24.87 6.90 4.44
CA LEU A 204 25.70 5.86 3.83
C LEU A 204 27.02 6.42 3.27
N ILE A 205 26.96 7.53 2.52
CA ILE A 205 28.14 8.21 1.95
C ILE A 205 29.05 8.73 3.07
N ASP A 206 28.49 9.33 4.11
CA ASP A 206 29.20 9.82 5.30
C ASP A 206 29.70 8.68 6.22
N LYS A 207 29.46 7.41 5.87
CA LYS A 207 29.85 6.20 6.63
C LYS A 207 29.27 6.16 8.06
N LYS A 208 28.13 6.82 8.29
CA LYS A 208 27.37 6.73 9.56
C LYS A 208 26.67 5.39 9.68
N VAL A 209 26.31 4.80 8.55
CA VAL A 209 25.75 3.44 8.40
C VAL A 209 26.56 2.63 7.41
N ASP A 210 26.51 1.30 7.51
CA ASP A 210 27.18 0.36 6.63
C ASP A 210 26.35 0.01 5.40
N ALA A 211 25.03 0.12 5.54
CA ALA A 211 24.05 -0.11 4.49
C ALA A 211 22.80 0.73 4.72
N ILE A 212 22.05 1.00 3.64
CA ILE A 212 20.68 1.53 3.72
C ILE A 212 19.70 0.51 3.15
N TYR A 213 18.50 0.46 3.73
CA TYR A 213 17.54 -0.60 3.50
C TYR A 213 16.24 -0.08 2.94
N ARG A 214 15.84 -0.61 1.77
CA ARG A 214 14.58 -0.32 1.10
C ARG A 214 14.25 -1.43 0.09
N ASP A 215 13.29 -1.19 -0.81
CA ASP A 215 12.98 -2.07 -1.93
C ASP A 215 14.04 -2.02 -3.04
N ALA A 216 14.03 -3.05 -3.90
CA ALA A 216 15.03 -3.21 -4.95
C ALA A 216 15.03 -2.09 -5.96
N THR A 217 13.88 -1.47 -6.26
CA THR A 217 13.78 -0.41 -7.26
C THR A 217 14.49 0.86 -6.77
N GLU A 218 14.22 1.28 -5.53
CA GLU A 218 14.83 2.47 -4.94
C GLU A 218 16.33 2.31 -4.72
N VAL A 219 16.77 1.11 -4.31
CA VAL A 219 18.20 0.83 -4.11
C VAL A 219 18.94 0.83 -5.44
N LYS A 220 18.38 0.23 -6.48
CA LYS A 220 18.99 0.22 -7.82
C LYS A 220 18.99 1.61 -8.45
N LYS A 221 17.92 2.38 -8.26
CA LYS A 221 17.79 3.73 -8.78
C LYS A 221 18.99 4.61 -8.39
N ILE A 222 19.44 4.56 -7.12
CA ILE A 222 20.65 5.31 -6.69
C ILE A 222 21.85 5.01 -7.57
N VAL A 223 22.09 3.74 -7.90
CA VAL A 223 23.26 3.33 -8.72
C VAL A 223 23.08 3.71 -10.18
N TYR A 224 21.85 3.76 -10.68
CA TYR A 224 21.57 4.24 -12.04
C TYR A 224 21.73 5.76 -12.15
N GLU A 225 21.18 6.51 -11.21
CA GLU A 225 21.27 7.98 -11.20
C GLU A 225 22.69 8.50 -10.90
N GLU A 226 23.43 7.80 -10.05
CA GLU A 226 24.77 8.14 -9.62
C GLU A 226 25.76 6.96 -9.83
N PRO A 227 26.14 6.62 -11.08
CA PRO A 227 26.95 5.42 -11.37
C PRO A 227 28.30 5.38 -10.62
N ASN A 228 28.88 6.54 -10.29
CA ASN A 228 30.11 6.63 -9.51
C ASN A 228 29.99 6.02 -8.11
N LEU A 229 28.78 6.01 -7.52
CA LEU A 229 28.54 5.39 -6.22
C LEU A 229 28.73 3.87 -6.27
N SER A 230 28.63 3.23 -7.45
CA SER A 230 28.87 1.80 -7.62
C SER A 230 30.31 1.38 -7.31
N LEU A 231 31.25 2.31 -7.28
CA LEU A 231 32.65 2.04 -6.88
C LEU A 231 32.74 1.69 -5.39
N ASP A 232 31.99 2.38 -4.55
CA ASP A 232 32.02 2.23 -3.09
C ASP A 232 30.86 1.40 -2.53
N PHE A 233 29.73 1.33 -3.23
CA PHE A 233 28.51 0.68 -2.76
C PHE A 233 28.04 -0.41 -3.74
N VAL A 234 27.30 -1.38 -3.22
CA VAL A 234 26.73 -2.50 -3.99
C VAL A 234 25.29 -2.77 -3.59
N PRO A 235 24.37 -2.86 -4.56
CA PRO A 235 23.03 -3.37 -4.32
C PRO A 235 23.06 -4.86 -3.96
N ILE A 236 22.37 -5.24 -2.89
CA ILE A 236 22.21 -6.63 -2.46
C ILE A 236 20.71 -6.90 -2.36
N LEU A 237 20.21 -7.78 -3.22
CA LEU A 237 18.80 -8.13 -3.31
C LEU A 237 18.53 -9.41 -2.51
N PHE A 238 17.42 -9.45 -1.83
CA PHE A 238 16.92 -10.62 -1.09
C PHE A 238 15.81 -11.26 -1.92
N ASP A 239 16.18 -12.20 -2.81
CA ASP A 239 15.23 -12.80 -3.77
C ASP A 239 14.12 -13.62 -3.10
N ASP A 240 14.33 -14.05 -1.86
CA ASP A 240 13.37 -14.79 -1.04
C ASP A 240 12.55 -13.92 -0.07
N LYS A 241 12.72 -12.60 -0.11
CA LYS A 241 11.99 -11.64 0.72
C LYS A 241 11.24 -10.65 -0.15
N LEU A 242 9.92 -10.71 -0.07
CA LEU A 242 9.04 -9.83 -0.82
C LEU A 242 8.34 -8.85 0.12
N ASP A 243 8.30 -7.60 -0.29
CA ASP A 243 7.45 -6.55 0.24
C ASP A 243 6.17 -6.51 -0.61
N HIS A 244 5.04 -6.80 0.00
CA HIS A 244 3.73 -6.77 -0.63
C HIS A 244 3.17 -5.37 -0.54
N ILE A 245 2.92 -4.74 -1.68
CA ILE A 245 2.48 -3.35 -1.79
C ILE A 245 0.99 -3.30 -2.07
N SER A 246 0.27 -2.53 -1.25
CA SER A 246 -1.19 -2.47 -1.32
C SER A 246 -1.72 -1.05 -1.42
N MET A 247 -2.87 -0.94 -2.07
CA MET A 247 -3.84 0.12 -1.85
C MET A 247 -4.58 -0.16 -0.55
N TYR A 248 -5.05 0.88 0.14
CA TYR A 248 -5.77 0.72 1.40
C TYR A 248 -7.11 1.43 1.39
N VAL A 249 -8.13 0.77 1.93
CA VAL A 249 -9.50 1.28 2.06
C VAL A 249 -9.94 1.16 3.52
N SER A 250 -10.72 2.11 4.02
CA SER A 250 -11.33 1.98 5.34
C SER A 250 -12.36 0.86 5.35
N SER A 251 -12.10 -0.20 6.10
CA SER A 251 -13.07 -1.29 6.31
C SER A 251 -14.32 -0.87 7.08
N LYS A 252 -14.24 0.26 7.80
CA LYS A 252 -15.34 0.78 8.63
C LYS A 252 -16.24 1.76 7.88
N VAL A 253 -15.66 2.49 6.92
CA VAL A 253 -16.31 3.60 6.24
C VAL A 253 -16.71 3.25 4.81
N ASN A 254 -15.83 2.56 4.05
CA ASN A 254 -16.07 2.22 2.65
C ASN A 254 -15.89 0.73 2.36
N PRO A 255 -16.62 -0.19 3.02
CA PRO A 255 -16.45 -1.62 2.81
C PRO A 255 -16.77 -2.06 1.37
N ASP A 256 -17.64 -1.32 0.65
CA ASP A 256 -18.05 -1.64 -0.73
C ASP A 256 -16.96 -1.41 -1.78
N LEU A 257 -15.98 -0.57 -1.51
CA LEU A 257 -14.84 -0.38 -2.41
C LEU A 257 -13.93 -1.60 -2.47
N SER A 258 -13.82 -2.36 -1.37
CA SER A 258 -12.95 -3.53 -1.29
C SER A 258 -13.20 -4.58 -2.37
N PRO A 259 -14.43 -5.10 -2.57
CA PRO A 259 -14.69 -6.07 -3.64
C PRO A 259 -14.53 -5.48 -5.05
N MET A 260 -14.74 -4.17 -5.25
CA MET A 260 -14.51 -3.51 -6.53
C MET A 260 -13.02 -3.41 -6.84
N LEU A 261 -12.20 -3.06 -5.85
CA LEU A 261 -10.74 -3.04 -5.98
C LEU A 261 -10.17 -4.44 -6.23
N ASP A 262 -10.65 -5.46 -5.50
CA ASP A 262 -10.25 -6.85 -5.71
C ASP A 262 -10.57 -7.31 -7.13
N PHE A 263 -11.76 -6.97 -7.64
CA PHE A 263 -12.14 -7.26 -9.02
C PHE A 263 -11.20 -6.55 -10.01
N TYR A 264 -10.98 -5.25 -9.83
CA TYR A 264 -10.12 -4.44 -10.68
C TYR A 264 -8.69 -5.00 -10.70
N ILE A 265 -8.10 -5.27 -9.53
CA ILE A 265 -6.74 -5.79 -9.44
C ILE A 265 -6.64 -7.18 -10.08
N THR A 266 -7.58 -8.08 -9.80
CA THR A 266 -7.47 -9.48 -10.25
C THR A 266 -7.84 -9.69 -11.73
N LYS A 267 -8.68 -8.81 -12.31
CA LYS A 267 -9.21 -8.99 -13.67
C LYS A 267 -8.63 -8.02 -14.70
N GLU A 268 -8.19 -6.86 -14.27
CA GLU A 268 -7.79 -5.79 -15.20
C GLU A 268 -6.32 -5.39 -15.01
N LEU A 269 -5.88 -5.15 -13.78
CA LEU A 269 -4.54 -4.63 -13.51
C LEU A 269 -3.46 -5.72 -13.50
N GLY A 270 -3.69 -6.81 -12.75
CA GLY A 270 -2.68 -7.80 -12.39
C GLY A 270 -1.71 -7.30 -11.31
N ILE A 271 -1.02 -8.23 -10.64
CA ILE A 271 0.01 -7.90 -9.66
C ILE A 271 1.36 -7.83 -10.36
N LYS A 272 2.02 -6.65 -10.33
CA LYS A 272 3.31 -6.42 -10.96
C LYS A 272 4.46 -6.61 -9.96
N SER A 273 5.52 -7.31 -10.40
CA SER A 273 6.77 -7.42 -9.65
C SER A 273 7.69 -6.22 -9.89
N ASP A 274 8.67 -6.00 -8.99
CA ASP A 274 9.72 -4.98 -9.16
C ASP A 274 10.46 -5.12 -10.49
N LYS A 275 10.66 -6.36 -10.98
CA LYS A 275 11.31 -6.63 -12.25
C LYS A 275 10.47 -6.12 -13.43
N GLN A 276 9.17 -6.42 -13.45
CA GLN A 276 8.26 -5.95 -14.51
C GLN A 276 8.16 -4.42 -14.53
N ILE A 277 8.06 -3.79 -13.34
CA ILE A 277 8.07 -2.33 -13.23
C ILE A 277 9.35 -1.73 -13.80
N MET A 278 10.50 -2.29 -13.46
CA MET A 278 11.80 -1.80 -13.96
C MET A 278 11.96 -1.98 -15.48
N GLU A 279 11.38 -3.04 -16.06
CA GLU A 279 11.37 -3.27 -17.50
C GLU A 279 10.41 -2.31 -18.23
N GLU A 280 9.20 -2.11 -17.72
CA GLU A 280 8.19 -1.21 -18.32
C GLU A 280 8.60 0.27 -18.25
N TYR A 281 9.25 0.66 -17.15
CA TYR A 281 9.59 2.05 -16.85
C TYR A 281 11.11 2.25 -16.85
N GLU A 282 11.81 1.55 -17.76
CA GLU A 282 13.27 1.58 -17.86
C GLU A 282 13.83 3.00 -17.94
N CYS A 283 13.13 3.92 -18.61
CA CYS A 283 13.50 5.32 -18.71
C CYS A 283 13.70 6.01 -17.35
N PHE A 284 12.90 5.69 -16.35
CA PHE A 284 13.05 6.25 -15.00
C PHE A 284 14.21 5.64 -14.20
N PHE A 285 14.79 4.54 -14.69
CA PHE A 285 15.89 3.85 -14.04
C PHE A 285 17.21 3.99 -14.82
N ASN A 286 17.20 4.67 -15.99
CA ASN A 286 18.38 4.93 -16.82
C ASN A 286 18.66 6.43 -16.85
N SER A 287 19.82 6.86 -16.37
CA SER A 287 20.23 8.26 -16.21
C SER A 287 20.25 9.10 -17.51
N GLU A 288 20.30 8.45 -18.69
CA GLU A 288 20.32 9.14 -19.99
C GLU A 288 18.94 9.52 -20.52
N SER A 289 17.86 9.03 -19.90
CA SER A 289 16.51 9.08 -20.49
C SER A 289 15.45 9.83 -19.67
N LEU A 290 15.76 10.38 -18.51
CA LEU A 290 14.79 11.14 -17.69
C LEU A 290 14.13 12.31 -18.43
N GLN A 291 14.76 12.81 -19.52
CA GLN A 291 14.18 13.84 -20.39
C GLN A 291 13.22 13.29 -21.47
N ASN A 292 13.15 11.98 -21.65
CA ASN A 292 12.42 11.32 -22.74
C ASN A 292 11.35 10.33 -22.26
N CYS A 293 11.02 10.31 -20.96
CA CYS A 293 9.93 9.51 -20.42
C CYS A 293 8.60 10.25 -20.62
N ASN A 294 8.12 10.31 -21.86
CA ASN A 294 6.78 10.80 -22.24
C ASN A 294 5.93 9.63 -22.75
#